data_640d1a800c7f7053b4e9c7f766200608
#
_entry.id   640d1a800c7f7053b4e9c7f766200608
#
_cell.length_a   1.000
_cell.length_b   1.000
_cell.length_c   1.000
_cell.angle_alpha   90.00
_cell.angle_beta   90.00
_cell.angle_gamma   90.00
#
_symmetry.space_group_name_H-M   'P 1'
#
loop_
_entity.id
_entity.type
_entity.pdbx_description
1 polymer ?
#
loop_
_entity_poly.entity_id
_entity_poly.type
_entity_poly.pdbx_seq_one_letter_code
_entity_poly.pdbx_strand_id
1 'polypeptide(L)'
;MQAEGNFGPVPESVACETGGPDFTYVRITRLAAVMPGSGNRPMDLGGLNNHQVHDFARFHAAAAALANGCRHVEVSGPQTRLTIDGRTVQVSSRRQPGSPWQVSAAHPVVDDAAAVIFVDLTGDVPDFCIAPAQRVRSDVKSHFATWLESRGGVRPRNPESDHSTVELDRIRQWHQRWDILEGRADED
;
A
#
# COMPACT_ATOMS: atom_id res chain seq x y z
N MET A 1 -48.90 -7.28 14.42
CA MET A 1 -48.28 -7.34 13.10
C MET A 1 -46.79 -7.34 13.35
N GLN A 2 -46.14 -8.51 13.43
CA GLN A 2 -44.70 -8.67 13.66
C GLN A 2 -44.05 -8.84 12.30
N ALA A 3 -43.06 -8.02 12.01
CA ALA A 3 -42.24 -8.14 10.81
C ALA A 3 -41.11 -9.14 11.12
N GLU A 4 -41.17 -10.32 10.54
CA GLU A 4 -40.06 -11.27 10.55
C GLU A 4 -38.95 -10.79 9.62
N GLY A 5 -37.82 -10.43 10.20
CA GLY A 5 -36.58 -10.11 9.48
C GLY A 5 -35.96 -11.39 8.93
N ASN A 6 -35.95 -11.48 7.61
CA ASN A 6 -35.29 -12.57 6.89
C ASN A 6 -33.77 -12.32 6.91
N PHE A 7 -33.04 -13.00 7.79
CA PHE A 7 -31.58 -13.04 7.78
C PHE A 7 -31.13 -13.98 6.67
N GLY A 8 -30.55 -13.43 5.63
CA GLY A 8 -29.88 -14.19 4.57
C GLY A 8 -28.69 -15.01 5.10
N PRO A 9 -28.18 -15.97 4.31
CA PRO A 9 -27.17 -16.93 4.78
C PRO A 9 -25.88 -16.22 5.23
N VAL A 10 -25.40 -16.64 6.38
CA VAL A 10 -24.09 -16.23 6.95
C VAL A 10 -22.98 -16.64 5.99
N PRO A 11 -22.04 -15.75 5.61
CA PRO A 11 -20.95 -16.11 4.71
C PRO A 11 -20.01 -17.14 5.36
N GLU A 12 -19.57 -18.10 4.54
CA GLU A 12 -18.63 -19.15 4.89
C GLU A 12 -17.34 -18.61 5.54
N SER A 13 -16.90 -19.37 6.52
CA SER A 13 -15.78 -19.10 7.42
C SER A 13 -14.47 -18.76 6.74
N VAL A 14 -13.78 -17.77 7.30
CA VAL A 14 -12.35 -17.51 7.08
C VAL A 14 -11.57 -18.71 7.63
N ALA A 15 -11.01 -19.54 6.74
CA ALA A 15 -10.10 -20.60 7.15
C ALA A 15 -8.72 -19.97 7.43
N CYS A 16 -8.27 -20.03 8.68
CA CYS A 16 -6.90 -19.73 9.06
C CYS A 16 -6.10 -21.02 8.98
N GLU A 17 -5.30 -21.22 7.94
CA GLU A 17 -4.33 -22.30 7.88
C GLU A 17 -3.03 -21.85 8.53
N THR A 18 -2.69 -22.41 9.67
CA THR A 18 -1.41 -22.21 10.34
C THR A 18 -0.36 -23.13 9.71
N GLY A 19 0.43 -22.61 8.79
CA GLY A 19 1.69 -23.23 8.37
C GLY A 19 2.75 -23.05 9.45
N GLY A 20 3.66 -24.01 9.63
CA GLY A 20 4.69 -24.18 10.64
C GLY A 20 5.28 -22.95 11.36
N PRO A 21 6.24 -23.14 12.30
CA PRO A 21 6.51 -22.20 13.40
C PRO A 21 7.02 -20.80 13.01
N ASP A 22 7.27 -20.48 11.74
CA ASP A 22 7.91 -19.22 11.35
C ASP A 22 7.14 -18.35 10.35
N PHE A 23 5.97 -18.76 9.83
CA PHE A 23 5.25 -17.93 8.86
C PHE A 23 3.73 -17.95 9.09
N THR A 24 3.20 -16.87 9.65
CA THR A 24 1.76 -16.60 9.60
C THR A 24 1.46 -15.93 8.27
N TYR A 25 0.86 -16.64 7.32
CA TYR A 25 0.26 -16.00 6.18
C TYR A 25 -1.27 -16.02 6.32
N VAL A 26 -1.89 -14.89 6.01
CA VAL A 26 -3.33 -14.76 5.94
C VAL A 26 -3.73 -14.72 4.47
N ARG A 27 -4.37 -15.78 4.01
CA ARG A 27 -4.99 -15.80 2.67
C ARG A 27 -6.40 -15.26 2.80
N ILE A 28 -6.63 -14.06 2.27
CA ILE A 28 -7.95 -13.45 2.25
C ILE A 28 -8.57 -13.74 0.88
N THR A 29 -9.57 -14.62 0.84
CA THR A 29 -10.35 -14.88 -0.36
C THR A 29 -11.73 -14.27 -0.18
N ARG A 30 -12.04 -13.22 -0.94
CA ARG A 30 -13.34 -12.55 -1.02
C ARG A 30 -13.90 -12.05 0.32
N LEU A 31 -13.58 -10.82 0.68
CA LEU A 31 -14.33 -10.09 1.71
C LEU A 31 -15.69 -9.66 1.10
N ALA A 32 -16.80 -10.13 1.69
CA ALA A 32 -18.06 -9.43 1.52
C ALA A 32 -17.85 -7.99 2.02
N ALA A 33 -18.27 -7.00 1.22
CA ALA A 33 -18.10 -5.60 1.55
C ALA A 33 -18.64 -5.35 2.97
N VAL A 34 -17.75 -5.16 3.92
CA VAL A 34 -18.08 -4.64 5.23
C VAL A 34 -18.36 -3.17 5.00
N MET A 35 -19.64 -2.83 4.89
CA MET A 35 -20.07 -1.43 4.92
C MET A 35 -19.59 -0.84 6.25
N PRO A 36 -18.86 0.27 6.25
CA PRO A 36 -18.47 0.92 7.49
C PRO A 36 -19.74 1.34 8.21
N GLY A 37 -19.99 0.74 9.38
CA GLY A 37 -21.02 1.19 10.29
C GLY A 37 -20.77 2.65 10.64
N SER A 38 -21.80 3.45 10.59
CA SER A 38 -21.87 4.87 10.86
C SER A 38 -21.26 5.24 12.23
N GLY A 39 -20.01 5.57 12.23
CA GLY A 39 -19.26 6.05 13.37
C GLY A 39 -17.89 6.46 12.90
N ASN A 40 -17.82 7.62 12.23
CA ASN A 40 -16.58 8.19 11.71
C ASN A 40 -15.71 8.64 12.91
N ARG A 41 -15.00 7.69 13.53
CA ARG A 41 -13.88 8.05 14.40
C ARG A 41 -12.66 8.22 13.51
N PRO A 42 -11.97 9.35 13.59
CA PRO A 42 -10.67 9.53 12.93
C PRO A 42 -9.74 8.35 13.27
N MET A 43 -8.93 7.92 12.31
CA MET A 43 -7.92 6.89 12.58
C MET A 43 -6.96 7.41 13.65
N ASP A 44 -7.01 6.84 14.86
CA ASP A 44 -6.03 7.12 15.89
C ASP A 44 -4.82 6.18 15.73
N LEU A 45 -3.82 6.68 15.02
CA LEU A 45 -2.54 5.98 14.81
C LEU A 45 -1.45 6.45 15.82
N GLY A 46 -1.81 7.32 16.75
CA GLY A 46 -0.85 7.96 17.68
C GLY A 46 -0.15 6.95 18.61
N GLY A 47 -0.83 5.86 18.96
CA GLY A 47 -0.27 4.79 19.81
C GLY A 47 0.54 3.74 19.06
N LEU A 48 0.57 3.76 17.72
CA LEU A 48 1.23 2.73 16.93
C LEU A 48 2.70 3.08 16.65
N ASN A 49 3.58 2.09 16.78
CA ASN A 49 4.95 2.21 16.29
C ASN A 49 5.02 2.09 14.76
N ASN A 50 6.17 2.35 14.15
CA ASN A 50 6.31 2.34 12.69
C ASN A 50 5.98 0.98 12.06
N HIS A 51 6.35 -0.13 12.71
CA HIS A 51 6.03 -1.47 12.21
C HIS A 51 4.52 -1.69 12.16
N GLN A 52 3.82 -1.33 13.23
CA GLN A 52 2.37 -1.45 13.31
C GLN A 52 1.66 -0.56 12.28
N VAL A 53 2.19 0.64 12.00
CA VAL A 53 1.65 1.52 10.95
C VAL A 53 1.84 0.90 9.56
N HIS A 54 3.00 0.30 9.30
CA HIS A 54 3.22 -0.41 8.03
C HIS A 54 2.32 -1.63 7.88
N ASP A 55 2.15 -2.43 8.93
CA ASP A 55 1.22 -3.57 8.92
C ASP A 55 -0.22 -3.10 8.71
N PHE A 56 -0.64 -2.07 9.41
CA PHE A 56 -1.97 -1.46 9.25
C PHE A 56 -2.19 -1.03 7.78
N ALA A 57 -1.25 -0.29 7.19
CA ALA A 57 -1.32 0.12 5.79
C ALA A 57 -1.41 -1.07 4.84
N ARG A 58 -0.60 -2.11 5.09
CA ARG A 58 -0.56 -3.32 4.28
C ARG A 58 -1.89 -4.09 4.30
N PHE A 59 -2.51 -4.25 5.47
CA PHE A 59 -3.81 -4.91 5.58
C PHE A 59 -4.92 -4.10 4.91
N HIS A 60 -4.90 -2.78 5.05
CA HIS A 60 -5.85 -1.91 4.35
C HIS A 60 -5.66 -1.95 2.83
N ALA A 61 -4.43 -1.94 2.33
CA ALA A 61 -4.14 -2.10 0.91
C ALA A 61 -4.62 -3.46 0.38
N ALA A 62 -4.43 -4.54 1.14
CA ALA A 62 -4.92 -5.87 0.78
C ALA A 62 -6.45 -5.92 0.69
N ALA A 63 -7.14 -5.38 1.69
CA ALA A 63 -8.60 -5.30 1.69
C ALA A 63 -9.14 -4.45 0.55
N ALA A 64 -8.50 -3.30 0.27
CA ALA A 64 -8.88 -2.42 -0.83
C ALA A 64 -8.63 -3.07 -2.19
N ALA A 65 -7.54 -3.81 -2.39
CA ALA A 65 -7.27 -4.55 -3.62
C ALA A 65 -8.39 -5.57 -3.92
N LEU A 66 -8.82 -6.34 -2.91
CA LEU A 66 -9.94 -7.27 -3.05
C LEU A 66 -11.26 -6.56 -3.38
N ALA A 67 -11.53 -5.43 -2.72
CA ALA A 67 -12.73 -4.63 -2.98
C ALA A 67 -12.76 -4.05 -4.41
N ASN A 68 -11.58 -3.84 -5.01
CA ASN A 68 -11.42 -3.30 -6.37
C ASN A 68 -11.18 -4.40 -7.43
N GLY A 69 -11.49 -5.67 -7.13
CA GLY A 69 -11.57 -6.72 -8.14
C GLY A 69 -10.36 -7.66 -8.23
N CYS A 70 -9.28 -7.42 -7.46
CA CYS A 70 -8.19 -8.40 -7.35
C CYS A 70 -8.73 -9.70 -6.72
N ARG A 71 -8.25 -10.86 -7.20
CA ARG A 71 -8.83 -12.16 -6.83
C ARG A 71 -8.12 -12.82 -5.67
N HIS A 72 -6.80 -12.70 -5.65
CA HIS A 72 -5.94 -13.35 -4.67
C HIS A 72 -4.98 -12.34 -4.08
N VAL A 73 -5.06 -12.14 -2.77
CA VAL A 73 -4.15 -11.26 -2.05
C VAL A 73 -3.53 -12.04 -0.91
N GLU A 74 -2.21 -12.11 -0.90
CA GLU A 74 -1.43 -12.75 0.15
C GLU A 74 -0.64 -11.68 0.92
N VAL A 75 -0.79 -11.73 2.24
CA VAL A 75 -0.06 -10.86 3.17
C VAL A 75 0.99 -11.71 3.85
N SER A 76 2.16 -11.82 3.21
CA SER A 76 3.27 -12.64 3.69
C SER A 76 4.61 -11.92 3.50
N GLY A 77 5.65 -12.40 4.17
CA GLY A 77 7.00 -11.86 4.03
C GLY A 77 7.21 -10.49 4.66
N PRO A 78 8.18 -9.71 4.16
CA PRO A 78 8.53 -8.41 4.73
C PRO A 78 7.35 -7.44 4.77
N GLN A 79 7.30 -6.58 5.79
CA GLN A 79 6.20 -5.65 6.08
C GLN A 79 5.81 -4.69 4.95
N THR A 80 6.65 -4.57 3.93
CA THR A 80 6.42 -3.68 2.78
C THR A 80 5.90 -4.40 1.53
N ARG A 81 5.54 -5.69 1.62
CA ARG A 81 5.16 -6.49 0.45
C ARG A 81 3.78 -7.12 0.59
N LEU A 82 3.11 -7.22 -0.56
CA LEU A 82 1.93 -8.05 -0.81
C LEU A 82 2.18 -8.87 -2.07
N THR A 83 1.53 -10.03 -2.16
CA THR A 83 1.36 -10.71 -3.44
C THR A 83 -0.10 -10.54 -3.87
N ILE A 84 -0.32 -9.90 -5.00
CA ILE A 84 -1.66 -9.65 -5.56
C ILE A 84 -1.73 -10.32 -6.93
N ASP A 85 -2.63 -11.29 -7.07
CA ASP A 85 -2.81 -12.09 -8.29
C ASP A 85 -1.48 -12.65 -8.83
N GLY A 86 -0.61 -13.13 -7.91
CA GLY A 86 0.70 -13.71 -8.21
C GLY A 86 1.82 -12.69 -8.50
N ARG A 87 1.55 -11.38 -8.40
CA ARG A 87 2.54 -10.31 -8.63
C ARG A 87 3.00 -9.70 -7.30
N THR A 88 4.29 -9.47 -7.14
CA THR A 88 4.82 -8.74 -5.98
C THR A 88 4.42 -7.27 -6.07
N VAL A 89 3.86 -6.74 -5.00
CA VAL A 89 3.47 -5.33 -4.86
C VAL A 89 4.11 -4.77 -3.60
N GLN A 90 4.78 -3.64 -3.73
CA GLN A 90 5.32 -2.92 -2.59
C GLN A 90 4.27 -1.99 -1.98
N VAL A 91 4.19 -1.94 -0.65
CA VAL A 91 3.35 -0.98 0.07
C VAL A 91 4.22 0.04 0.77
N SER A 92 3.92 1.30 0.58
CA SER A 92 4.59 2.43 1.26
C SER A 92 3.53 3.29 1.93
N SER A 93 3.72 3.64 3.20
CA SER A 93 2.72 4.39 3.98
C SER A 93 3.26 5.71 4.50
N ARG A 94 2.37 6.68 4.67
CA ARG A 94 2.62 7.91 5.44
C ARG A 94 1.47 8.16 6.40
N ARG A 95 1.78 8.79 7.55
CA ARG A 95 0.78 9.09 8.60
C ARG A 95 0.78 10.54 9.08
N GLN A 96 1.68 11.38 8.56
CA GLN A 96 1.77 12.78 8.96
C GLN A 96 1.30 13.68 7.82
N PRO A 97 0.33 14.56 8.04
CA PRO A 97 -0.11 15.52 7.03
C PRO A 97 1.06 16.34 6.48
N GLY A 98 1.11 16.51 5.17
CA GLY A 98 2.15 17.25 4.47
C GLY A 98 3.52 16.57 4.38
N SER A 99 3.73 15.43 5.06
CA SER A 99 4.97 14.67 4.93
C SER A 99 4.96 13.85 3.64
N PRO A 100 6.07 13.79 2.90
CA PRO A 100 6.22 12.91 1.74
C PRO A 100 6.42 11.45 2.20
N TRP A 101 6.25 10.50 1.28
CA TRP A 101 6.70 9.12 1.49
C TRP A 101 8.23 9.07 1.44
N GLN A 102 8.82 8.36 2.39
CA GLN A 102 10.25 8.12 2.44
C GLN A 102 10.61 6.88 1.65
N VAL A 103 11.59 7.00 0.75
CA VAL A 103 12.09 5.90 -0.08
C VAL A 103 13.61 5.94 -0.15
N SER A 104 14.25 4.83 -0.54
CA SER A 104 15.66 4.83 -0.91
C SER A 104 15.83 5.39 -2.33
N ALA A 105 16.83 6.21 -2.59
CA ALA A 105 17.15 6.66 -3.94
C ALA A 105 17.86 5.56 -4.75
N ALA A 106 18.66 4.71 -4.07
CA ALA A 106 19.35 3.59 -4.70
C ALA A 106 18.36 2.45 -5.05
N HIS A 107 17.47 2.13 -4.10
CA HIS A 107 16.50 1.04 -4.23
C HIS A 107 15.08 1.54 -3.90
N PRO A 108 14.51 2.44 -4.73
CA PRO A 108 13.23 3.09 -4.40
C PRO A 108 12.06 2.12 -4.39
N VAL A 109 12.20 1.02 -5.11
CA VAL A 109 11.21 -0.06 -5.19
C VAL A 109 11.96 -1.38 -5.21
N VAL A 110 11.44 -2.39 -4.53
CA VAL A 110 12.00 -3.75 -4.55
C VAL A 110 12.06 -4.29 -5.99
N ASP A 111 13.11 -5.03 -6.32
CA ASP A 111 13.45 -5.35 -7.72
C ASP A 111 12.34 -6.10 -8.46
N ASP A 112 11.68 -7.04 -7.79
CA ASP A 112 10.62 -7.91 -8.32
C ASP A 112 9.22 -7.28 -8.24
N ALA A 113 9.07 -6.06 -7.69
CA ALA A 113 7.76 -5.44 -7.60
C ALA A 113 7.25 -4.98 -8.98
N ALA A 114 6.01 -5.34 -9.26
CA ALA A 114 5.25 -4.89 -10.43
C ALA A 114 4.63 -3.51 -10.22
N ALA A 115 4.21 -3.21 -8.99
CA ALA A 115 3.60 -1.94 -8.63
C ALA A 115 3.98 -1.52 -7.21
N VAL A 116 3.72 -0.25 -6.91
CA VAL A 116 3.80 0.32 -5.56
C VAL A 116 2.43 0.89 -5.19
N ILE A 117 1.91 0.50 -4.02
CA ILE A 117 0.73 1.11 -3.40
C ILE A 117 1.23 2.11 -2.37
N PHE A 118 1.03 3.39 -2.63
CA PHE A 118 1.23 4.46 -1.67
C PHE A 118 -0.04 4.64 -0.85
N VAL A 119 0.07 4.40 0.46
CA VAL A 119 -1.06 4.50 1.40
C VAL A 119 -0.94 5.78 2.19
N ASP A 120 -1.92 6.64 2.04
CA ASP A 120 -2.05 7.86 2.82
C ASP A 120 -2.96 7.62 4.01
N LEU A 121 -2.39 7.68 5.21
CA LEU A 121 -3.08 7.47 6.48
C LEU A 121 -3.32 8.81 7.22
N THR A 122 -3.26 9.93 6.51
CA THR A 122 -3.41 11.28 7.12
C THR A 122 -4.85 11.72 7.27
N GLY A 123 -5.79 11.07 6.57
CA GLY A 123 -7.23 11.32 6.65
C GLY A 123 -7.96 10.37 7.60
N ASP A 124 -9.28 10.48 7.65
CA ASP A 124 -10.15 9.61 8.47
C ASP A 124 -10.23 8.18 7.93
N VAL A 125 -9.95 8.00 6.66
CA VAL A 125 -9.86 6.71 5.97
C VAL A 125 -8.57 6.64 5.16
N PRO A 126 -7.96 5.44 4.99
CA PRO A 126 -6.82 5.29 4.11
C PRO A 126 -7.15 5.67 2.68
N ASP A 127 -6.26 6.42 2.04
CA ASP A 127 -6.33 6.73 0.61
C ASP A 127 -5.16 6.09 -0.14
N PHE A 128 -5.33 5.79 -1.45
CA PHE A 128 -4.42 4.94 -2.18
C PHE A 128 -4.03 5.55 -3.53
N CYS A 129 -2.72 5.53 -3.83
CA CYS A 129 -2.21 5.75 -5.17
C CYS A 129 -1.47 4.48 -5.61
N ILE A 130 -1.86 3.89 -6.74
CA ILE A 130 -1.28 2.65 -7.27
C ILE A 130 -0.44 2.99 -8.49
N ALA A 131 0.87 2.88 -8.38
CA ALA A 131 1.81 3.30 -9.42
C ALA A 131 2.57 2.09 -10.00
N PRO A 132 2.83 2.03 -11.32
CA PRO A 132 3.73 1.06 -11.90
C PRO A 132 5.13 1.19 -11.29
N ALA A 133 5.72 0.08 -10.82
CA ALA A 133 7.00 0.08 -10.12
C ALA A 133 8.12 0.72 -10.96
N GLN A 134 8.13 0.46 -12.27
CA GLN A 134 9.12 1.02 -13.19
C GLN A 134 9.04 2.56 -13.27
N ARG A 135 7.83 3.12 -13.27
CA ARG A 135 7.63 4.59 -13.28
C ARG A 135 8.15 5.20 -11.98
N VAL A 136 7.84 4.57 -10.84
CA VAL A 136 8.36 5.04 -9.52
C VAL A 136 9.88 4.98 -9.48
N ARG A 137 10.50 3.89 -9.95
CA ARG A 137 11.97 3.77 -10.02
C ARG A 137 12.61 4.88 -10.83
N SER A 138 12.08 5.13 -12.04
CA SER A 138 12.61 6.17 -12.93
C SER A 138 12.42 7.56 -12.34
N ASP A 139 11.24 7.85 -11.81
CA ASP A 139 10.89 9.14 -11.23
C ASP A 139 11.76 9.49 -10.01
N VAL A 140 11.90 8.55 -9.06
CA VAL A 140 12.73 8.78 -7.86
C VAL A 140 14.20 8.99 -8.23
N LYS A 141 14.75 8.19 -9.14
CA LYS A 141 16.15 8.31 -9.57
C LYS A 141 16.40 9.64 -10.28
N SER A 142 15.51 10.02 -11.20
CA SER A 142 15.63 11.29 -11.93
C SER A 142 15.52 12.49 -10.98
N HIS A 143 14.51 12.47 -10.09
CA HIS A 143 14.32 13.55 -9.12
C HIS A 143 15.53 13.68 -8.17
N PHE A 144 16.05 12.58 -7.68
CA PHE A 144 17.21 12.58 -6.80
C PHE A 144 18.48 13.09 -7.52
N ALA A 145 18.69 12.69 -8.78
CA ALA A 145 19.81 13.19 -9.59
C ALA A 145 19.73 14.70 -9.77
N THR A 146 18.57 15.24 -10.19
CA THR A 146 18.33 16.68 -10.35
C THR A 146 18.54 17.43 -9.03
N TRP A 147 18.07 16.87 -7.92
CA TRP A 147 18.28 17.45 -6.60
C TRP A 147 19.77 17.50 -6.23
N LEU A 148 20.55 16.44 -6.49
CA LEU A 148 21.99 16.41 -6.26
C LEU A 148 22.72 17.45 -7.11
N GLU A 149 22.41 17.53 -8.41
CA GLU A 149 22.98 18.52 -9.31
C GLU A 149 22.77 19.95 -8.81
N SER A 150 21.56 20.27 -8.32
CA SER A 150 21.25 21.57 -7.74
C SER A 150 22.05 21.91 -6.48
N ARG A 151 22.70 20.92 -5.87
CA ARG A 151 23.52 21.03 -4.66
C ARG A 151 25.02 20.83 -4.92
N GLY A 152 25.45 20.88 -6.17
CA GLY A 152 26.86 20.69 -6.55
C GLY A 152 27.30 19.22 -6.55
N GLY A 153 26.38 18.29 -6.73
CA GLY A 153 26.67 16.86 -6.87
C GLY A 153 26.89 16.10 -5.55
N VAL A 154 26.85 16.81 -4.42
CA VAL A 154 27.10 16.20 -3.10
C VAL A 154 25.95 16.51 -2.15
N ARG A 155 25.57 15.53 -1.35
CA ARG A 155 24.57 15.71 -0.28
C ARG A 155 25.15 16.56 0.85
N PRO A 156 24.52 17.71 1.22
CA PRO A 156 25.08 18.65 2.20
C PRO A 156 25.16 18.07 3.64
N ARG A 157 24.27 17.17 3.97
CA ARG A 157 24.24 16.47 5.26
C ARG A 157 24.12 14.98 5.00
N ASN A 158 24.95 14.19 5.69
CA ASN A 158 24.99 12.74 5.57
C ASN A 158 25.18 12.27 4.12
N PRO A 159 26.39 12.44 3.52
CA PRO A 159 26.66 12.15 2.11
C PRO A 159 26.34 10.71 1.69
N GLU A 160 26.44 9.75 2.62
CA GLU A 160 26.20 8.33 2.38
C GLU A 160 24.70 7.95 2.45
N SER A 161 23.83 8.88 2.85
CA SER A 161 22.41 8.60 2.93
C SER A 161 21.78 8.61 1.53
N ASP A 162 21.08 7.55 1.21
CA ASP A 162 20.33 7.38 -0.03
C ASP A 162 18.82 7.72 0.11
N HIS A 163 18.40 8.31 1.23
CA HIS A 163 17.01 8.68 1.43
C HIS A 163 16.55 9.71 0.40
N SER A 164 15.43 9.44 -0.23
CA SER A 164 14.69 10.33 -1.13
C SER A 164 13.23 10.39 -0.68
N THR A 165 12.48 11.27 -1.31
CA THR A 165 11.07 11.47 -0.99
C THR A 165 10.22 11.37 -2.25
N VAL A 166 8.97 10.95 -2.05
CA VAL A 166 7.91 10.99 -3.07
C VAL A 166 6.78 11.86 -2.53
N GLU A 167 6.55 13.00 -3.17
CA GLU A 167 5.48 13.93 -2.83
C GLU A 167 4.17 13.49 -3.50
N LEU A 168 3.04 13.83 -2.88
CA LEU A 168 1.70 13.46 -3.36
C LEU A 168 1.46 13.93 -4.81
N ASP A 169 1.92 15.14 -5.15
CA ASP A 169 1.68 15.70 -6.49
C ASP A 169 2.31 14.87 -7.61
N ARG A 170 3.42 14.20 -7.34
CA ARG A 170 4.12 13.34 -8.29
C ARG A 170 3.38 12.02 -8.56
N ILE A 171 2.58 11.54 -7.61
CA ILE A 171 1.85 10.27 -7.71
C ILE A 171 0.35 10.43 -7.83
N ARG A 172 -0.17 11.65 -7.78
CA ARG A 172 -1.62 11.95 -7.83
C ARG A 172 -2.31 11.39 -9.08
N GLN A 173 -1.61 11.31 -10.20
CA GLN A 173 -2.10 10.71 -11.45
C GLN A 173 -2.47 9.23 -11.29
N TRP A 174 -1.94 8.54 -10.30
CA TRP A 174 -2.20 7.13 -9.99
C TRP A 174 -3.19 6.95 -8.82
N HIS A 175 -3.91 7.99 -8.47
CA HIS A 175 -4.93 7.91 -7.43
C HIS A 175 -6.02 6.91 -7.83
N GLN A 176 -6.27 5.92 -6.96
CA GLN A 176 -7.26 4.85 -7.13
C GLN A 176 -7.12 4.03 -8.44
N ARG A 177 -5.92 3.96 -9.01
CA ARG A 177 -5.64 3.24 -10.26
C ARG A 177 -5.41 1.75 -10.01
N TRP A 178 -6.41 1.06 -9.49
CA TRP A 178 -6.37 -0.38 -9.21
C TRP A 178 -6.23 -1.25 -10.46
N ASP A 179 -6.64 -0.75 -11.63
CA ASP A 179 -6.46 -1.35 -12.96
C ASP A 179 -4.99 -1.71 -13.27
N ILE A 180 -4.03 -1.00 -12.69
CA ILE A 180 -2.59 -1.30 -12.81
C ILE A 180 -2.25 -2.68 -12.25
N LEU A 181 -2.96 -3.14 -11.22
CA LEU A 181 -2.76 -4.47 -10.65
C LEU A 181 -3.36 -5.59 -11.51
N GLU A 182 -4.33 -5.28 -12.37
CA GLU A 182 -4.94 -6.24 -13.29
C GLU A 182 -4.06 -6.55 -14.51
N GLY A 183 -2.92 -5.87 -14.69
CA GLY A 183 -2.02 -6.04 -15.83
C GLY A 183 -2.50 -5.41 -17.13
N ARG A 184 -3.54 -4.58 -17.09
CA ARG A 184 -4.10 -3.89 -18.26
C ARG A 184 -3.46 -2.53 -18.58
N ALA A 185 -2.56 -2.06 -17.71
CA ALA A 185 -2.04 -0.68 -17.77
C ALA A 185 -0.80 -0.49 -18.68
N ASP A 186 -0.30 -1.52 -19.33
CA ASP A 186 0.96 -1.47 -20.09
C ASP A 186 0.75 -1.36 -21.61
N GLU A 187 -0.45 -1.03 -22.10
CA GLU A 187 -0.75 -0.96 -23.55
C GLU A 187 -0.80 0.48 -24.13
N ASP A 188 -0.33 1.51 -23.39
CA ASP A 188 -0.26 2.89 -23.90
C ASP A 188 1.17 3.46 -23.91
#